data_343517e30f77d61555e59922ab43e990
#
_entry.id   343517e30f77d61555e59922ab43e990
#
_cell.length_a   1.000
_cell.length_b   1.000
_cell.length_c   1.000
_cell.angle_alpha   90.00
_cell.angle_beta   90.00
_cell.angle_gamma   90.00
#
_symmetry.space_group_name_H-M   'P 1'
#
loop_
_entity.id
_entity.type
_entity.pdbx_description
1 polymer ?
#
loop_
_entity_poly.entity_id
_entity_poly.type
_entity_poly.pdbx_seq_one_letter_code
_entity_poly.pdbx_strand_id
1 'polypeptide(L)'
;MTIKIVLHLLVVVTWIVALPACDSTKAPTSRPNILFIMVDDLRPQFAAYGRTGMVTPALDRLAEEGVVFKSAFVNVPVCGASRASLMTGLRPTSTRFINYLARADVDAPGFATLPAHLKAAGYTTLSLGKILHVEEDSLSAWSRPPWRPDQDEAVRAATSPRNYLDPANIEADRDEDSKRGEPFERADVPDHAYFDGMIAEQAIRELGVLSEGNAPFFLAVGFLKPHLPFNAPAQYWDLYDPAAISLAPFDRMPLNAPKEARFNWGELRNYRTIPEAPEPVSEDMARKLRHGYYAATSYVDAQLGKVLQALEDLDLARDTIVVLMGDHGWSLGEHGLWCKHSLFDVATHTPLIVRAPGIAPGTANGLVEFVDIYPTLLDMTGIPSPGHLQGTSMIGTLKAPAGPGKKAVFPRWKLAENVRTDRYSYTEFRTKDGKLVSHMLYDSVNDSDEAVNLAVEPEYASVVTDLQQLIAENIAKRGGW
;
A
#
# COMPACT_ATOMS: atom_id res chain seq x y z
N MET A 1 -33.06 55.51 -81.33
CA MET A 1 -33.02 55.58 -79.84
C MET A 1 -32.69 54.20 -79.33
N THR A 2 -31.39 53.93 -79.06
CA THR A 2 -30.86 52.57 -78.78
C THR A 2 -30.47 52.50 -77.29
N ILE A 3 -31.19 51.68 -76.54
CA ILE A 3 -30.92 51.46 -75.07
C ILE A 3 -29.86 50.39 -74.98
N LYS A 4 -28.69 50.72 -74.37
CA LYS A 4 -27.64 49.77 -73.97
C LYS A 4 -27.94 49.25 -72.58
N ILE A 5 -28.15 47.93 -72.50
CA ILE A 5 -28.25 47.22 -71.21
C ILE A 5 -26.82 46.81 -70.82
N VAL A 6 -26.36 47.32 -69.64
CA VAL A 6 -25.10 46.93 -69.07
C VAL A 6 -25.37 45.79 -68.06
N LEU A 7 -24.85 44.60 -68.33
CA LEU A 7 -24.95 43.43 -67.45
C LEU A 7 -23.78 43.45 -66.46
N HIS A 8 -24.09 43.64 -65.18
CA HIS A 8 -23.08 43.52 -64.07
C HIS A 8 -22.98 42.07 -63.65
N LEU A 9 -21.82 41.49 -63.90
CA LEU A 9 -21.44 40.12 -63.39
C LEU A 9 -21.01 40.25 -61.99
N LEU A 10 -21.81 39.71 -61.00
CA LEU A 10 -21.42 39.58 -59.61
C LEU A 10 -20.55 38.32 -59.45
N VAL A 11 -19.25 38.48 -59.19
CA VAL A 11 -18.36 37.40 -58.86
C VAL A 11 -18.47 37.16 -57.30
N VAL A 12 -19.13 36.08 -56.91
CA VAL A 12 -19.16 35.62 -55.49
C VAL A 12 -17.92 34.80 -55.30
N VAL A 13 -16.93 35.36 -54.52
CA VAL A 13 -15.76 34.64 -54.01
C VAL A 13 -16.16 33.92 -52.72
N THR A 14 -16.41 32.64 -52.82
CA THR A 14 -16.60 31.75 -51.66
C THR A 14 -15.24 31.43 -51.03
N TRP A 15 -14.97 32.00 -49.86
CA TRP A 15 -13.86 31.59 -49.02
C TRP A 15 -14.19 30.25 -48.38
N ILE A 16 -13.54 29.18 -48.82
CA ILE A 16 -13.54 27.89 -48.13
C ILE A 16 -12.56 28.03 -46.96
N VAL A 17 -13.08 28.24 -45.77
CA VAL A 17 -12.29 28.11 -44.53
C VAL A 17 -12.03 26.61 -44.33
N ALA A 18 -10.85 26.15 -44.69
CA ALA A 18 -10.37 24.82 -44.28
C ALA A 18 -10.17 24.82 -42.76
N LEU A 19 -11.11 24.23 -42.03
CA LEU A 19 -10.89 23.83 -40.63
C LEU A 19 -9.73 22.83 -40.61
N PRO A 20 -8.72 23.02 -39.73
CA PRO A 20 -7.71 21.98 -39.55
C PRO A 20 -8.42 20.70 -39.14
N ALA A 21 -8.24 19.64 -39.89
CA ALA A 21 -8.67 18.31 -39.54
C ALA A 21 -8.03 18.00 -38.18
N CYS A 22 -8.87 17.80 -37.16
CA CYS A 22 -8.46 17.26 -35.88
C CYS A 22 -7.79 15.92 -36.20
N ASP A 23 -6.49 15.87 -36.04
CA ASP A 23 -5.68 14.68 -36.31
C ASP A 23 -6.26 13.55 -35.49
N SER A 24 -6.74 12.52 -36.14
CA SER A 24 -7.31 11.35 -35.53
C SER A 24 -6.32 10.80 -34.51
N THR A 25 -6.74 10.77 -33.28
CA THR A 25 -6.04 10.10 -32.17
C THR A 25 -5.51 8.75 -32.66
N LYS A 26 -4.21 8.69 -32.90
CA LYS A 26 -3.49 7.43 -33.01
C LYS A 26 -3.80 6.68 -31.67
N ALA A 27 -4.47 5.55 -31.77
CA ALA A 27 -4.58 4.65 -30.60
C ALA A 27 -3.18 4.45 -30.03
N PRO A 28 -2.98 4.50 -28.71
CA PRO A 28 -1.67 4.32 -28.12
C PRO A 28 -1.11 2.98 -28.59
N THR A 29 -0.07 3.01 -29.40
CA THR A 29 0.58 1.82 -29.97
C THR A 29 1.54 1.16 -29.00
N SER A 30 1.74 1.75 -27.81
CA SER A 30 2.58 1.24 -26.74
C SER A 30 1.74 0.93 -25.49
N ARG A 31 2.14 -0.14 -24.80
CA ARG A 31 1.58 -0.48 -23.48
C ARG A 31 1.87 0.66 -22.50
N PRO A 32 0.96 0.96 -21.57
CA PRO A 32 1.17 2.02 -20.58
C PRO A 32 2.35 1.68 -19.66
N ASN A 33 3.04 2.71 -19.21
CA ASN A 33 4.01 2.60 -18.13
C ASN A 33 3.31 2.31 -16.80
N ILE A 34 4.06 1.82 -15.82
CA ILE A 34 3.56 1.59 -14.48
C ILE A 34 4.51 2.22 -13.47
N LEU A 35 4.00 3.17 -12.68
CA LEU A 35 4.63 3.67 -11.45
C LEU A 35 3.93 3.00 -10.26
N PHE A 36 4.63 2.08 -9.61
CA PHE A 36 4.11 1.26 -8.52
C PHE A 36 4.71 1.73 -7.20
N ILE A 37 3.91 2.39 -6.36
CA ILE A 37 4.37 3.01 -5.11
C ILE A 37 3.83 2.22 -3.93
N MET A 38 4.73 1.72 -3.12
CA MET A 38 4.42 0.99 -1.89
C MET A 38 4.99 1.72 -0.69
N VAL A 39 4.14 1.99 0.31
CA VAL A 39 4.49 2.72 1.53
C VAL A 39 4.39 1.78 2.72
N ASP A 40 5.48 1.61 3.45
CA ASP A 40 5.60 0.64 4.54
C ASP A 40 4.81 1.09 5.78
N ASP A 41 3.95 0.25 6.33
CA ASP A 41 3.11 0.51 7.51
C ASP A 41 2.08 1.66 7.33
N LEU A 42 1.70 2.02 6.11
CA LEU A 42 0.71 3.08 5.86
C LEU A 42 -0.72 2.59 6.06
N ARG A 43 -1.42 3.17 7.03
CA ARG A 43 -2.85 2.92 7.27
C ARG A 43 -3.75 3.96 6.58
N PRO A 44 -5.03 3.68 6.28
CA PRO A 44 -5.93 4.60 5.61
C PRO A 44 -6.47 5.67 6.59
N GLN A 45 -5.58 6.55 7.08
CA GLN A 45 -5.88 7.58 8.08
C GLN A 45 -5.64 9.01 7.54
N PHE A 46 -6.08 9.30 6.32
CA PHE A 46 -5.97 10.63 5.70
C PHE A 46 -7.29 11.03 5.03
N ALA A 47 -7.38 12.26 4.50
CA ALA A 47 -8.63 12.87 4.06
C ALA A 47 -9.39 12.04 3.03
N ALA A 48 -8.70 11.42 2.08
CA ALA A 48 -9.32 10.54 1.08
C ALA A 48 -10.09 9.34 1.69
N TYR A 49 -9.79 8.95 2.94
CA TYR A 49 -10.49 7.90 3.69
C TYR A 49 -11.47 8.46 4.74
N GLY A 50 -11.79 9.77 4.65
CA GLY A 50 -12.72 10.42 5.59
C GLY A 50 -12.12 10.65 6.97
N ARG A 51 -10.80 10.62 7.12
CA ARG A 51 -10.09 10.88 8.37
C ARG A 51 -9.42 12.24 8.32
N THR A 52 -9.51 12.98 9.41
CA THR A 52 -8.90 14.30 9.57
C THR A 52 -7.68 14.23 10.48
N GLY A 53 -6.82 15.24 10.42
CA GLY A 53 -5.71 15.42 11.35
C GLY A 53 -4.34 15.09 10.77
N MET A 54 -4.23 14.38 9.64
CA MET A 54 -2.98 14.25 8.90
C MET A 54 -2.88 15.27 7.77
N VAL A 55 -1.67 15.77 7.52
CA VAL A 55 -1.36 16.70 6.41
C VAL A 55 -0.73 15.88 5.30
N THR A 56 -1.50 15.58 4.26
CA THR A 56 -1.12 14.64 3.19
C THR A 56 -1.57 15.16 1.81
N PRO A 57 -1.11 16.35 1.38
CA PRO A 57 -1.61 16.99 0.16
C PRO A 57 -1.32 16.18 -1.12
N ALA A 58 -0.23 15.42 -1.20
CA ALA A 58 0.09 14.62 -2.38
C ALA A 58 -0.79 13.36 -2.48
N LEU A 59 -1.05 12.68 -1.37
CA LEU A 59 -2.00 11.56 -1.29
C LEU A 59 -3.41 12.02 -1.63
N ASP A 60 -3.83 13.17 -1.09
CA ASP A 60 -5.16 13.72 -1.34
C ASP A 60 -5.34 14.13 -2.81
N ARG A 61 -4.32 14.76 -3.42
CA ARG A 61 -4.32 15.07 -4.85
C ARG A 61 -4.39 13.80 -5.71
N LEU A 62 -3.58 12.77 -5.41
CA LEU A 62 -3.63 11.51 -6.15
C LEU A 62 -5.00 10.83 -6.03
N ALA A 63 -5.65 10.96 -4.87
CA ALA A 63 -7.00 10.46 -4.62
C ALA A 63 -8.07 11.21 -5.44
N GLU A 64 -7.92 12.52 -5.64
CA GLU A 64 -8.78 13.33 -6.50
C GLU A 64 -8.62 12.99 -7.99
N GLU A 65 -7.43 12.54 -8.40
CA GLU A 65 -7.08 12.19 -9.78
C GLU A 65 -7.31 10.72 -10.13
N GLY A 66 -7.51 9.84 -9.15
CA GLY A 66 -7.60 8.39 -9.31
C GLY A 66 -8.87 7.76 -8.76
N VAL A 67 -8.90 6.43 -8.76
CA VAL A 67 -9.92 5.64 -8.08
C VAL A 67 -9.40 5.26 -6.70
N VAL A 68 -10.10 5.69 -5.65
CA VAL A 68 -9.83 5.37 -4.25
C VAL A 68 -10.62 4.12 -3.86
N PHE A 69 -9.93 3.06 -3.48
CA PHE A 69 -10.55 1.85 -2.92
C PHE A 69 -10.72 1.98 -1.41
N LYS A 70 -11.94 2.16 -0.95
CA LYS A 70 -12.25 2.36 0.49
C LYS A 70 -12.13 1.10 1.33
N SER A 71 -12.14 -0.06 0.70
CA SER A 71 -12.18 -1.36 1.35
C SER A 71 -11.14 -2.31 0.72
N ALA A 72 -9.86 -1.91 0.76
CA ALA A 72 -8.74 -2.71 0.28
C ALA A 72 -8.04 -3.41 1.46
N PHE A 73 -7.92 -4.74 1.37
CA PHE A 73 -7.38 -5.57 2.44
C PHE A 73 -6.14 -6.36 1.99
N VAL A 74 -5.18 -6.47 2.90
CA VAL A 74 -4.00 -7.32 2.67
C VAL A 74 -4.32 -8.78 2.93
N ASN A 75 -3.56 -9.66 2.29
CA ASN A 75 -3.68 -11.09 2.55
C ASN A 75 -2.93 -11.53 3.81
N VAL A 76 -1.90 -10.76 4.22
CA VAL A 76 -1.11 -11.01 5.44
C VAL A 76 -0.69 -9.67 6.07
N PRO A 77 -0.98 -9.40 7.36
CA PRO A 77 -0.60 -8.15 8.02
C PRO A 77 0.87 -8.18 8.52
N VAL A 78 1.81 -8.40 7.61
CA VAL A 78 3.27 -8.30 7.86
C VAL A 78 4.03 -8.12 6.55
N CYS A 79 5.03 -7.23 6.54
CA CYS A 79 5.69 -6.73 5.34
C CYS A 79 6.15 -7.82 4.35
N GLY A 80 7.04 -8.75 4.76
CA GLY A 80 7.60 -9.76 3.85
C GLY A 80 6.53 -10.64 3.22
N ALA A 81 5.62 -11.17 4.04
CA ALA A 81 4.55 -12.06 3.57
C ALA A 81 3.51 -11.33 2.70
N SER A 82 3.12 -10.10 3.06
CA SER A 82 2.21 -9.29 2.25
C SER A 82 2.80 -9.00 0.87
N ARG A 83 4.04 -8.54 0.83
CA ARG A 83 4.77 -8.19 -0.41
C ARG A 83 4.99 -9.41 -1.30
N ALA A 84 5.40 -10.55 -0.74
CA ALA A 84 5.57 -11.80 -1.47
C ALA A 84 4.24 -12.34 -2.02
N SER A 85 3.16 -12.31 -1.23
CA SER A 85 1.81 -12.69 -1.66
C SER A 85 1.32 -11.84 -2.83
N LEU A 86 1.42 -10.51 -2.72
CA LEU A 86 1.05 -9.57 -3.77
C LEU A 86 1.86 -9.80 -5.05
N MET A 87 3.18 -9.85 -4.93
CA MET A 87 4.08 -9.96 -6.08
C MET A 87 3.98 -11.29 -6.82
N THR A 88 3.54 -12.37 -6.15
CA THR A 88 3.29 -13.66 -6.78
C THR A 88 1.84 -13.87 -7.20
N GLY A 89 0.90 -13.06 -6.68
CA GLY A 89 -0.54 -13.26 -6.86
C GLY A 89 -1.08 -14.52 -6.17
N LEU A 90 -0.31 -15.09 -5.22
CA LEU A 90 -0.67 -16.30 -4.48
C LEU A 90 -1.08 -15.97 -3.05
N ARG A 91 -2.11 -16.66 -2.56
CA ARG A 91 -2.58 -16.52 -1.17
C ARG A 91 -1.62 -17.18 -0.18
N PRO A 92 -1.52 -16.64 1.04
CA PRO A 92 -0.78 -17.29 2.12
C PRO A 92 -1.42 -18.63 2.52
N THR A 93 -0.59 -19.54 3.06
CA THR A 93 -1.03 -20.79 3.69
C THR A 93 -0.36 -20.96 5.06
N SER A 94 -0.54 -22.07 5.74
CA SER A 94 0.16 -22.36 7.01
C SER A 94 1.67 -22.51 6.85
N THR A 95 2.17 -22.67 5.63
CA THR A 95 3.59 -22.87 5.31
C THR A 95 4.15 -21.86 4.33
N ARG A 96 3.31 -21.10 3.62
CA ARG A 96 3.72 -20.12 2.63
C ARG A 96 3.36 -18.72 3.06
N PHE A 97 4.30 -17.78 2.99
CA PHE A 97 4.15 -16.38 3.36
C PHE A 97 3.68 -16.19 4.80
N ILE A 98 4.46 -16.74 5.76
CA ILE A 98 4.04 -16.84 7.17
C ILE A 98 4.57 -15.72 8.08
N ASN A 99 5.61 -14.99 7.66
CA ASN A 99 6.26 -13.97 8.49
C ASN A 99 6.98 -12.90 7.65
N TYR A 100 7.71 -11.99 8.31
CA TYR A 100 8.44 -10.91 7.64
C TYR A 100 9.63 -11.38 6.79
N LEU A 101 10.16 -12.58 7.03
CA LEU A 101 11.25 -13.17 6.24
C LEU A 101 10.75 -13.93 4.99
N ALA A 102 9.44 -13.93 4.74
CA ALA A 102 8.87 -14.57 3.56
C ALA A 102 9.47 -13.98 2.28
N ARG A 103 9.81 -14.88 1.33
CA ARG A 103 10.39 -14.55 0.04
C ARG A 103 9.57 -15.15 -1.08
N ALA A 104 9.32 -14.36 -2.12
CA ALA A 104 8.57 -14.82 -3.29
C ALA A 104 9.29 -15.98 -4.02
N ASP A 105 10.61 -15.90 -4.17
CA ASP A 105 11.42 -16.92 -4.85
C ASP A 105 11.63 -18.21 -4.05
N VAL A 106 11.51 -18.15 -2.72
CA VAL A 106 11.68 -19.29 -1.80
C VAL A 106 10.36 -19.95 -1.45
N ASP A 107 9.36 -19.15 -1.07
CA ASP A 107 8.05 -19.65 -0.59
C ASP A 107 7.11 -20.03 -1.75
N ALA A 108 7.41 -19.55 -2.96
CA ALA A 108 6.64 -19.83 -4.18
C ALA A 108 7.57 -20.11 -5.40
N PRO A 109 8.44 -21.13 -5.30
CA PRO A 109 9.39 -21.41 -6.34
C PRO A 109 8.68 -21.82 -7.64
N GLY A 110 9.18 -21.31 -8.78
CA GLY A 110 8.62 -21.60 -10.10
C GLY A 110 7.41 -20.74 -10.52
N PHE A 111 6.90 -19.88 -9.64
CA PHE A 111 5.88 -18.91 -9.99
C PHE A 111 6.49 -17.55 -10.33
N ALA A 112 6.16 -17.02 -11.50
CA ALA A 112 6.66 -15.72 -11.93
C ALA A 112 6.04 -14.61 -11.05
N THR A 113 6.89 -13.74 -10.50
CA THR A 113 6.45 -12.52 -9.83
C THR A 113 5.95 -11.49 -10.85
N LEU A 114 5.13 -10.52 -10.43
CA LEU A 114 4.64 -9.44 -11.28
C LEU A 114 5.77 -8.74 -12.06
N PRO A 115 6.88 -8.27 -11.44
CA PRO A 115 7.97 -7.67 -12.20
C PRO A 115 8.66 -8.65 -13.16
N ALA A 116 8.81 -9.93 -12.81
CA ALA A 116 9.37 -10.93 -13.71
C ALA A 116 8.50 -11.15 -14.96
N HIS A 117 7.17 -11.19 -14.77
CA HIS A 117 6.22 -11.35 -15.87
C HIS A 117 6.20 -10.13 -16.78
N LEU A 118 6.19 -8.91 -16.22
CA LEU A 118 6.27 -7.67 -16.98
C LEU A 118 7.59 -7.56 -17.75
N LYS A 119 8.72 -7.95 -17.13
CA LYS A 119 10.04 -8.01 -17.79
C LYS A 119 10.02 -8.94 -18.99
N ALA A 120 9.46 -10.14 -18.82
CA ALA A 120 9.30 -11.10 -19.92
C ALA A 120 8.40 -10.57 -21.05
N ALA A 121 7.46 -9.66 -20.73
CA ALA A 121 6.60 -8.98 -21.69
C ALA A 121 7.24 -7.73 -22.34
N GLY A 122 8.52 -7.42 -22.04
CA GLY A 122 9.29 -6.35 -22.65
C GLY A 122 9.33 -5.02 -21.86
N TYR A 123 8.91 -5.03 -20.60
CA TYR A 123 9.05 -3.87 -19.72
C TYR A 123 10.47 -3.72 -19.20
N THR A 124 10.94 -2.49 -19.04
CA THR A 124 12.08 -2.18 -18.19
C THR A 124 11.60 -2.17 -16.74
N THR A 125 12.08 -3.10 -15.90
CA THR A 125 11.63 -3.26 -14.52
C THR A 125 12.68 -2.78 -13.54
N LEU A 126 12.34 -1.82 -12.68
CA LEU A 126 13.23 -1.22 -11.69
C LEU A 126 12.62 -1.26 -10.29
N SER A 127 13.46 -1.47 -9.28
CA SER A 127 13.09 -1.47 -7.86
C SER A 127 13.94 -0.49 -7.09
N LEU A 128 13.29 0.46 -6.42
CA LEU A 128 13.93 1.47 -5.58
C LEU A 128 13.38 1.40 -4.17
N GLY A 129 14.25 1.41 -3.16
CA GLY A 129 13.86 1.32 -1.76
C GLY A 129 13.26 -0.05 -1.39
N LYS A 130 12.24 -0.07 -0.53
CA LYS A 130 11.68 -1.30 0.05
C LYS A 130 10.48 -1.81 -0.75
N ILE A 131 10.71 -2.56 -1.83
CA ILE A 131 9.68 -3.26 -2.61
C ILE A 131 9.48 -4.68 -2.11
N LEU A 132 10.52 -5.50 -2.06
CA LEU A 132 10.55 -6.76 -1.34
C LEU A 132 11.27 -6.58 0.00
N HIS A 133 10.88 -7.36 1.01
CA HIS A 133 11.43 -7.17 2.36
C HIS A 133 12.88 -7.65 2.46
N VAL A 134 13.15 -8.82 1.87
CA VAL A 134 14.50 -9.41 1.79
C VAL A 134 15.17 -8.93 0.51
N GLU A 135 16.40 -8.43 0.61
CA GLU A 135 17.11 -7.81 -0.52
C GLU A 135 17.40 -8.78 -1.67
N GLU A 136 17.69 -10.02 -1.33
CA GLU A 136 18.04 -11.07 -2.30
C GLU A 136 16.79 -11.70 -2.95
N ASP A 137 15.58 -11.29 -2.57
CA ASP A 137 14.36 -11.87 -3.11
C ASP A 137 14.14 -11.46 -4.57
N SER A 138 13.98 -12.46 -5.43
CA SER A 138 13.57 -12.30 -6.83
C SER A 138 14.45 -11.33 -7.66
N LEU A 139 15.77 -11.31 -7.44
CA LEU A 139 16.71 -10.40 -8.11
C LEU A 139 16.61 -10.46 -9.64
N SER A 140 16.37 -11.64 -10.22
CA SER A 140 16.25 -11.83 -11.67
C SER A 140 15.00 -11.17 -12.29
N ALA A 141 14.02 -10.78 -11.46
CA ALA A 141 12.80 -10.11 -11.90
C ALA A 141 13.06 -8.67 -12.37
N TRP A 142 14.19 -8.09 -12.01
CA TRP A 142 14.54 -6.69 -12.28
C TRP A 142 15.50 -6.57 -13.45
N SER A 143 15.39 -5.49 -14.21
CA SER A 143 16.29 -5.20 -15.35
C SER A 143 17.67 -4.75 -14.90
N ARG A 144 17.75 -4.15 -13.71
CA ARG A 144 19.00 -3.80 -13.00
C ARG A 144 18.86 -4.24 -11.53
N PRO A 145 19.95 -4.44 -10.79
CA PRO A 145 19.89 -4.74 -9.37
C PRO A 145 19.00 -3.74 -8.63
N PRO A 146 18.13 -4.17 -7.68
CA PRO A 146 17.38 -3.29 -6.81
C PRO A 146 18.29 -2.27 -6.12
N TRP A 147 17.87 -1.01 -6.06
CA TRP A 147 18.64 0.05 -5.43
C TRP A 147 18.05 0.44 -4.09
N ARG A 148 18.93 0.62 -3.09
CA ARG A 148 18.60 1.13 -1.75
C ARG A 148 19.64 2.14 -1.31
N PRO A 149 19.28 3.17 -0.50
CA PRO A 149 20.23 4.16 -0.02
C PRO A 149 21.39 3.58 0.76
N ASP A 150 21.17 2.57 1.59
CA ASP A 150 22.15 1.90 2.44
C ASP A 150 23.15 1.00 1.69
N GLN A 151 23.03 0.87 0.37
CA GLN A 151 24.07 0.25 -0.47
C GLN A 151 25.26 1.19 -0.68
N ASP A 152 25.08 2.50 -0.50
CA ASP A 152 26.16 3.48 -0.50
C ASP A 152 26.95 3.42 0.82
N GLU A 153 28.28 3.25 0.73
CA GLU A 153 29.15 3.14 1.89
C GLU A 153 29.18 4.41 2.76
N ALA A 154 29.14 5.59 2.13
CA ALA A 154 29.10 6.85 2.85
C ALA A 154 27.79 7.02 3.62
N VAL A 155 26.66 6.61 3.02
CA VAL A 155 25.35 6.60 3.68
C VAL A 155 25.35 5.63 4.87
N ARG A 156 25.86 4.40 4.68
CA ARG A 156 25.98 3.42 5.78
C ARG A 156 26.88 3.91 6.92
N ALA A 157 27.96 4.62 6.59
CA ALA A 157 28.86 5.17 7.59
C ALA A 157 28.19 6.29 8.42
N ALA A 158 27.39 7.12 7.75
CA ALA A 158 26.75 8.30 8.36
C ALA A 158 25.44 7.98 9.10
N THR A 159 24.82 6.81 8.85
CA THR A 159 23.51 6.44 9.40
C THR A 159 23.54 5.06 10.07
N SER A 160 22.39 4.51 10.41
CA SER A 160 22.23 3.14 10.88
C SER A 160 21.27 2.36 9.96
N PRO A 161 21.11 1.03 10.13
CA PRO A 161 20.16 0.25 9.35
C PRO A 161 18.72 0.78 9.38
N ARG A 162 18.34 1.50 10.45
CA ARG A 162 17.02 2.13 10.61
C ARG A 162 17.01 3.61 10.30
N ASN A 163 18.14 4.10 9.71
CA ASN A 163 18.28 5.48 9.24
C ASN A 163 18.14 6.53 10.35
N TYR A 164 18.79 6.32 11.50
CA TYR A 164 19.00 7.37 12.48
C TYR A 164 20.12 8.31 12.05
N LEU A 165 20.02 9.57 12.48
CA LEU A 165 21.03 10.61 12.31
C LEU A 165 21.66 11.04 13.65
N ASP A 166 20.93 10.87 14.77
CA ASP A 166 21.45 11.11 16.12
C ASP A 166 22.51 10.05 16.49
N PRO A 167 23.73 10.46 16.92
CA PRO A 167 24.81 9.52 17.22
C PRO A 167 24.45 8.47 18.28
N ALA A 168 23.69 8.82 19.32
CA ALA A 168 23.32 7.89 20.36
C ALA A 168 22.27 6.87 19.89
N ASN A 169 21.40 7.26 18.95
CA ASN A 169 20.48 6.35 18.30
C ASN A 169 21.19 5.44 17.30
N ILE A 170 22.18 5.96 16.56
CA ILE A 170 23.02 5.18 15.64
C ILE A 170 23.81 4.12 16.39
N GLU A 171 24.45 4.48 17.51
CA GLU A 171 25.22 3.56 18.35
C GLU A 171 24.32 2.43 18.86
N ALA A 172 23.15 2.77 19.43
CA ALA A 172 22.22 1.78 19.94
C ALA A 172 21.63 0.88 18.84
N ASP A 173 21.40 1.41 17.62
CA ASP A 173 20.82 0.64 16.51
C ASP A 173 21.83 -0.32 15.88
N ARG A 174 23.12 -0.07 16.03
CA ARG A 174 24.22 -0.92 15.54
C ARG A 174 24.62 -2.00 16.55
N ASP A 175 24.26 -1.84 17.82
CA ASP A 175 24.51 -2.81 18.87
C ASP A 175 23.35 -3.86 18.91
N GLU A 176 23.63 -5.06 18.39
CA GLU A 176 22.66 -6.15 18.30
C GLU A 176 22.24 -6.70 19.68
N ASP A 177 23.06 -6.49 20.71
CA ASP A 177 22.81 -6.96 22.09
C ASP A 177 22.00 -5.98 22.93
N SER A 178 21.74 -4.77 22.41
CA SER A 178 20.98 -3.72 23.10
C SER A 178 19.60 -3.48 22.48
N LYS A 179 18.76 -2.70 23.19
CA LYS A 179 17.57 -2.12 22.58
C LYS A 179 17.99 -1.13 21.51
N ARG A 180 17.21 -1.08 20.42
CA ARG A 180 17.34 -0.08 19.34
C ARG A 180 17.29 1.33 19.91
N GLY A 181 17.64 2.34 19.12
CA GLY A 181 17.49 3.75 19.46
C GLY A 181 16.05 4.12 19.89
N GLU A 182 15.74 5.38 19.94
CA GLU A 182 14.38 5.84 20.26
C GLU A 182 13.37 5.43 19.16
N PRO A 183 12.09 5.23 19.50
CA PRO A 183 11.07 4.84 18.49
C PRO A 183 10.71 5.95 17.51
N PHE A 184 11.34 7.08 17.61
CA PHE A 184 11.15 8.25 16.73
C PHE A 184 12.41 9.13 16.75
N GLU A 185 12.58 9.95 15.70
CA GLU A 185 13.63 10.95 15.66
C GLU A 185 13.13 12.19 14.90
N ARG A 186 13.40 13.38 15.49
CA ARG A 186 13.14 14.69 14.90
C ARG A 186 14.47 15.40 14.71
N ALA A 187 14.94 15.57 13.48
CA ALA A 187 16.18 16.28 13.16
C ALA A 187 15.90 17.48 12.27
N ASP A 188 16.60 18.59 12.51
CA ASP A 188 16.54 19.79 11.65
C ASP A 188 17.49 19.61 10.47
N VAL A 189 16.99 18.89 9.45
CA VAL A 189 17.75 18.46 8.27
C VAL A 189 16.89 18.55 7.02
N PRO A 190 17.49 18.63 5.82
CA PRO A 190 16.76 18.52 4.56
C PRO A 190 16.21 17.08 4.36
N ASP A 191 15.22 16.95 3.49
CA ASP A 191 14.53 15.68 3.21
C ASP A 191 15.46 14.53 2.83
N HIS A 192 16.49 14.81 1.99
CA HIS A 192 17.44 13.81 1.53
C HIS A 192 18.46 13.35 2.59
N ALA A 193 18.40 13.88 3.81
CA ALA A 193 19.17 13.32 4.92
C ALA A 193 18.64 11.95 5.36
N TYR A 194 17.33 11.70 5.17
CA TYR A 194 16.70 10.41 5.42
C TYR A 194 16.48 9.62 4.12
N PHE A 195 16.36 8.30 4.24
CA PHE A 195 16.30 7.37 3.11
C PHE A 195 15.15 7.65 2.14
N ASP A 196 13.97 8.03 2.62
CA ASP A 196 12.83 8.25 1.72
C ASP A 196 13.01 9.48 0.81
N GLY A 197 13.72 10.51 1.29
CA GLY A 197 14.15 11.62 0.43
C GLY A 197 15.14 11.18 -0.64
N MET A 198 16.12 10.33 -0.28
CA MET A 198 17.08 9.76 -1.24
C MET A 198 16.37 8.85 -2.27
N ILE A 199 15.36 8.07 -1.83
CA ILE A 199 14.54 7.21 -2.70
C ILE A 199 13.76 8.06 -3.70
N ALA A 200 13.15 9.16 -3.25
CA ALA A 200 12.44 10.07 -4.13
C ALA A 200 13.35 10.71 -5.18
N GLU A 201 14.53 11.19 -4.76
CA GLU A 201 15.53 11.74 -5.70
C GLU A 201 16.01 10.70 -6.71
N GLN A 202 16.22 9.44 -6.28
CA GLN A 202 16.58 8.38 -7.21
C GLN A 202 15.43 8.06 -8.17
N ALA A 203 14.17 8.03 -7.69
CA ALA A 203 13.02 7.81 -8.54
C ALA A 203 12.87 8.88 -9.62
N ILE A 204 13.10 10.14 -9.27
CA ILE A 204 13.11 11.27 -10.22
C ILE A 204 14.20 11.10 -11.28
N ARG A 205 15.43 10.74 -10.86
CA ARG A 205 16.53 10.47 -11.80
C ARG A 205 16.21 9.33 -12.76
N GLU A 206 15.62 8.23 -12.24
CA GLU A 206 15.24 7.10 -13.06
C GLU A 206 14.09 7.42 -14.02
N LEU A 207 13.09 8.19 -13.61
CA LEU A 207 12.04 8.69 -14.52
C LEU A 207 12.64 9.49 -15.67
N GLY A 208 13.63 10.36 -15.41
CA GLY A 208 14.36 11.08 -16.45
C GLY A 208 15.03 10.14 -17.47
N VAL A 209 15.73 9.10 -16.98
CA VAL A 209 16.37 8.10 -17.87
C VAL A 209 15.32 7.29 -18.65
N LEU A 210 14.24 6.89 -17.99
CA LEU A 210 13.15 6.10 -18.60
C LEU A 210 12.36 6.88 -19.66
N SER A 211 12.24 8.21 -19.51
CA SER A 211 11.54 9.08 -20.46
C SER A 211 12.24 9.13 -21.83
N GLU A 212 13.56 8.91 -21.87
CA GLU A 212 14.34 8.86 -23.10
C GLU A 212 14.26 7.51 -23.81
N GLY A 213 13.70 6.47 -23.13
CA GLY A 213 13.60 5.11 -23.64
C GLY A 213 12.37 4.88 -24.52
N ASN A 214 12.38 3.79 -25.30
CA ASN A 214 11.24 3.38 -26.14
C ASN A 214 10.42 2.21 -25.56
N ALA A 215 10.94 1.52 -24.55
CA ALA A 215 10.26 0.41 -23.88
C ALA A 215 9.36 0.94 -22.75
N PRO A 216 8.18 0.35 -22.54
CA PRO A 216 7.39 0.66 -21.35
C PRO A 216 8.16 0.28 -20.10
N PHE A 217 7.92 0.97 -19.00
CA PHE A 217 8.59 0.68 -17.73
C PHE A 217 7.63 0.25 -16.62
N PHE A 218 8.14 -0.55 -15.71
CA PHE A 218 7.61 -0.81 -14.39
C PHE A 218 8.60 -0.28 -13.36
N LEU A 219 8.36 0.93 -12.87
CA LEU A 219 9.15 1.55 -11.83
C LEU A 219 8.45 1.34 -10.47
N ALA A 220 9.04 0.49 -9.63
CA ALA A 220 8.57 0.22 -8.30
C ALA A 220 9.35 1.06 -7.29
N VAL A 221 8.65 1.91 -6.53
CA VAL A 221 9.20 2.82 -5.52
C VAL A 221 8.64 2.44 -4.16
N GLY A 222 9.50 1.96 -3.26
CA GLY A 222 9.13 1.52 -1.93
C GLY A 222 9.66 2.46 -0.85
N PHE A 223 8.77 3.27 -0.26
CA PHE A 223 9.09 4.12 0.87
C PHE A 223 9.10 3.32 2.18
N LEU A 224 10.00 3.70 3.10
CA LEU A 224 10.16 3.02 4.38
C LEU A 224 9.25 3.61 5.47
N LYS A 225 9.04 4.94 5.46
CA LYS A 225 8.16 5.58 6.44
C LYS A 225 6.70 5.42 6.01
N PRO A 226 5.75 5.36 6.95
CA PRO A 226 5.89 5.55 8.41
C PRO A 226 6.29 4.30 9.23
N HIS A 227 7.02 3.32 8.70
CA HIS A 227 7.57 2.23 9.52
C HIS A 227 8.49 2.77 10.64
N LEU A 228 8.46 2.10 11.80
CA LEU A 228 9.35 2.39 12.94
C LEU A 228 10.86 2.33 12.54
N PRO A 229 11.68 3.18 13.15
CA PRO A 229 11.37 4.32 14.00
C PRO A 229 10.73 5.45 13.18
N PHE A 230 9.88 6.28 13.81
CA PHE A 230 9.20 7.38 13.12
C PHE A 230 10.15 8.56 12.93
N ASN A 231 11.16 8.38 12.09
CA ASN A 231 12.15 9.41 11.79
C ASN A 231 11.64 10.32 10.68
N ALA A 232 11.70 11.62 10.89
CA ALA A 232 11.33 12.61 9.89
C ALA A 232 12.05 13.94 10.16
N PRO A 233 12.33 14.74 9.11
CA PRO A 233 12.80 16.11 9.29
C PRO A 233 11.85 16.93 10.17
N ALA A 234 12.42 17.85 10.95
CA ALA A 234 11.71 18.65 11.94
C ALA A 234 10.48 19.38 11.38
N GLN A 235 10.57 19.87 10.14
CA GLN A 235 9.48 20.58 9.47
C GLN A 235 8.16 19.77 9.39
N TYR A 236 8.21 18.45 9.35
CA TYR A 236 7.01 17.61 9.30
C TYR A 236 6.42 17.35 10.69
N TRP A 237 7.25 17.37 11.74
CA TRP A 237 6.79 17.36 13.11
C TRP A 237 6.07 18.65 13.48
N ASP A 238 6.58 19.78 13.00
CA ASP A 238 6.07 21.11 13.29
C ASP A 238 4.72 21.42 12.59
N LEU A 239 4.25 20.53 11.70
CA LEU A 239 2.90 20.59 11.13
C LEU A 239 1.79 20.30 12.17
N TYR A 240 2.14 19.73 13.32
CA TYR A 240 1.18 19.21 14.29
C TYR A 240 1.39 19.81 15.67
N ASP A 241 0.28 20.27 16.29
CA ASP A 241 0.29 20.52 17.73
C ASP A 241 0.20 19.19 18.48
N PRO A 242 1.23 18.78 19.26
CA PRO A 242 1.20 17.54 20.01
C PRO A 242 0.00 17.40 20.95
N ALA A 243 -0.52 18.53 21.48
CA ALA A 243 -1.68 18.53 22.37
C ALA A 243 -3.00 18.22 21.64
N ALA A 244 -3.06 18.49 20.34
CA ALA A 244 -4.23 18.20 19.50
C ALA A 244 -4.28 16.76 18.98
N ILE A 245 -3.21 15.98 19.15
CA ILE A 245 -3.18 14.58 18.68
C ILE A 245 -4.02 13.70 19.61
N SER A 246 -5.12 13.17 19.06
CA SER A 246 -6.01 12.27 19.79
C SER A 246 -5.35 10.90 20.01
N LEU A 247 -5.62 10.27 21.15
CA LEU A 247 -5.32 8.87 21.41
C LEU A 247 -6.27 7.94 20.63
N ALA A 248 -5.98 6.64 20.65
CA ALA A 248 -6.86 5.65 20.07
C ALA A 248 -8.25 5.70 20.73
N PRO A 249 -9.35 5.65 19.97
CA PRO A 249 -10.71 5.77 20.54
C PRO A 249 -11.06 4.54 21.41
N PHE A 250 -10.47 3.38 21.10
CA PHE A 250 -10.65 2.14 21.83
C PHE A 250 -9.28 1.49 22.08
N ASP A 251 -8.72 1.69 23.27
CA ASP A 251 -7.34 1.36 23.67
C ASP A 251 -7.20 0.09 24.52
N ARG A 252 -8.20 -0.78 24.52
CA ARG A 252 -8.24 -2.02 25.27
C ARG A 252 -8.71 -3.19 24.42
N MET A 253 -8.35 -4.40 24.81
CA MET A 253 -8.86 -5.61 24.12
C MET A 253 -10.39 -5.63 24.11
N PRO A 254 -11.00 -6.07 23.00
CA PRO A 254 -12.44 -6.21 22.90
C PRO A 254 -13.03 -7.10 23.99
N LEU A 255 -14.24 -6.78 24.42
CA LEU A 255 -14.97 -7.63 25.34
C LEU A 255 -15.13 -9.03 24.69
N ASN A 256 -14.93 -10.08 25.47
CA ASN A 256 -14.98 -11.49 25.04
C ASN A 256 -13.95 -11.87 23.96
N ALA A 257 -12.94 -11.04 23.67
CA ALA A 257 -11.90 -11.41 22.71
C ALA A 257 -11.09 -12.61 23.24
N PRO A 258 -10.78 -13.61 22.38
CA PRO A 258 -9.95 -14.74 22.78
C PRO A 258 -8.51 -14.31 23.05
N LYS A 259 -7.81 -15.06 23.91
CA LYS A 259 -6.41 -14.75 24.25
C LYS A 259 -5.47 -14.79 23.04
N GLU A 260 -5.80 -15.57 22.02
CA GLU A 260 -5.07 -15.72 20.78
C GLU A 260 -5.06 -14.44 19.95
N ALA A 261 -6.02 -13.52 20.15
CA ALA A 261 -6.06 -12.22 19.50
C ALA A 261 -4.99 -11.24 20.03
N ARG A 262 -4.43 -11.52 21.21
CA ARG A 262 -3.38 -10.71 21.83
C ARG A 262 -2.00 -11.08 21.29
N PHE A 263 -1.16 -10.08 21.13
CA PHE A 263 0.27 -10.26 20.90
C PHE A 263 1.06 -9.18 21.67
N ASN A 264 2.33 -9.41 21.87
CA ASN A 264 3.15 -8.56 22.73
C ASN A 264 3.75 -7.33 22.03
N TRP A 265 3.37 -7.06 20.76
CA TRP A 265 3.90 -5.98 19.91
C TRP A 265 5.43 -5.77 20.06
N GLY A 266 6.17 -6.90 20.00
CA GLY A 266 7.62 -6.96 20.22
C GLY A 266 8.44 -6.05 19.33
N GLU A 267 7.93 -5.70 18.14
CA GLU A 267 8.59 -4.76 17.24
C GLU A 267 8.79 -3.39 17.89
N LEU A 268 7.75 -2.82 18.53
CA LEU A 268 7.86 -1.56 19.27
C LEU A 268 8.67 -1.72 20.56
N ARG A 269 8.53 -2.86 21.27
CA ARG A 269 9.24 -3.11 22.53
C ARG A 269 10.75 -3.24 22.38
N ASN A 270 11.25 -3.42 21.17
CA ASN A 270 12.68 -3.41 20.87
C ASN A 270 13.33 -2.02 20.93
N TYR A 271 12.53 -0.95 21.06
CA TYR A 271 13.06 0.42 21.14
C TYR A 271 13.26 0.85 22.61
N ARG A 272 14.29 1.72 22.81
CA ARG A 272 14.51 2.37 24.11
C ARG A 272 13.25 3.14 24.53
N THR A 273 13.10 3.45 25.78
CA THR A 273 11.95 4.15 26.36
C THR A 273 10.59 3.44 26.26
N ILE A 274 10.49 2.34 25.53
CA ILE A 274 9.27 1.54 25.48
C ILE A 274 9.31 0.48 26.61
N PRO A 275 8.24 0.39 27.43
CA PRO A 275 8.19 -0.54 28.55
C PRO A 275 8.21 -2.00 28.09
N GLU A 276 8.71 -2.89 28.94
CA GLU A 276 8.66 -4.33 28.72
C GLU A 276 7.22 -4.88 28.88
N ALA A 277 6.96 -6.03 28.23
CA ALA A 277 5.69 -6.73 28.43
C ALA A 277 5.58 -7.23 29.89
N PRO A 278 4.39 -7.16 30.50
CA PRO A 278 3.08 -6.80 29.92
C PRO A 278 2.72 -5.30 30.02
N GLU A 279 3.62 -4.46 30.49
CA GLU A 279 3.32 -3.05 30.77
C GLU A 279 2.80 -2.31 29.54
N PRO A 280 1.71 -1.51 29.66
CA PRO A 280 1.19 -0.71 28.57
C PRO A 280 2.10 0.50 28.27
N VAL A 281 1.95 1.06 27.10
CA VAL A 281 2.52 2.36 26.77
C VAL A 281 1.72 3.45 27.50
N SER A 282 2.39 4.41 28.14
CA SER A 282 1.73 5.55 28.79
C SER A 282 1.03 6.44 27.76
N GLU A 283 0.01 7.20 28.17
CA GLU A 283 -0.70 8.14 27.28
C GLU A 283 0.24 9.17 26.65
N ASP A 284 1.21 9.70 27.40
CA ASP A 284 2.20 10.65 26.90
C ASP A 284 3.08 10.02 25.81
N MET A 285 3.54 8.79 26.02
CA MET A 285 4.32 8.06 25.02
C MET A 285 3.45 7.68 23.82
N ALA A 286 2.21 7.24 24.03
CA ALA A 286 1.26 6.95 22.96
C ALA A 286 1.00 8.19 22.08
N ARG A 287 0.86 9.37 22.67
CA ARG A 287 0.72 10.64 21.95
C ARG A 287 1.97 10.98 21.13
N LYS A 288 3.17 10.79 21.71
CA LYS A 288 4.44 10.98 20.99
C LYS A 288 4.60 10.02 19.81
N LEU A 289 4.26 8.74 19.99
CA LEU A 289 4.31 7.74 18.92
C LEU A 289 3.34 8.10 17.79
N ARG A 290 2.12 8.52 18.12
CA ARG A 290 1.14 8.98 17.11
C ARG A 290 1.62 10.24 16.39
N HIS A 291 2.22 11.20 17.11
CA HIS A 291 2.84 12.38 16.52
C HIS A 291 3.95 11.99 15.54
N GLY A 292 4.84 11.09 15.94
CA GLY A 292 5.91 10.60 15.08
C GLY A 292 5.38 9.90 13.83
N TYR A 293 4.33 9.09 13.97
CA TYR A 293 3.66 8.45 12.82
C TYR A 293 3.08 9.49 11.85
N TYR A 294 2.43 10.54 12.37
CA TYR A 294 1.87 11.62 11.54
C TYR A 294 2.97 12.39 10.82
N ALA A 295 4.05 12.77 11.51
CA ALA A 295 5.19 13.45 10.92
C ALA A 295 5.87 12.60 9.84
N ALA A 296 6.09 11.31 10.10
CA ALA A 296 6.66 10.37 9.14
C ALA A 296 5.76 10.17 7.92
N THR A 297 4.43 10.15 8.10
CA THR A 297 3.47 10.05 6.99
C THR A 297 3.50 11.33 6.14
N SER A 298 3.50 12.52 6.74
CA SER A 298 3.61 13.78 5.98
C SER A 298 4.95 13.93 5.27
N TYR A 299 6.02 13.40 5.85
CA TYR A 299 7.33 13.35 5.20
C TYR A 299 7.30 12.50 3.93
N VAL A 300 6.75 11.30 3.99
CA VAL A 300 6.58 10.42 2.81
C VAL A 300 5.64 11.04 1.79
N ASP A 301 4.55 11.65 2.24
CA ASP A 301 3.62 12.37 1.36
C ASP A 301 4.33 13.44 0.52
N ALA A 302 5.21 14.22 1.15
CA ALA A 302 6.00 15.22 0.44
C ALA A 302 6.97 14.58 -0.59
N GLN A 303 7.56 13.42 -0.26
CA GLN A 303 8.42 12.70 -1.20
C GLN A 303 7.62 12.11 -2.37
N LEU A 304 6.44 11.55 -2.10
CA LEU A 304 5.48 11.13 -3.11
C LEU A 304 5.12 12.28 -4.05
N GLY A 305 4.84 13.46 -3.51
CA GLY A 305 4.53 14.65 -4.29
C GLY A 305 5.62 15.02 -5.30
N LYS A 306 6.90 14.92 -4.91
CA LYS A 306 8.05 15.16 -5.80
C LYS A 306 8.11 14.16 -6.94
N VAL A 307 7.88 12.88 -6.67
CA VAL A 307 7.90 11.81 -7.70
C VAL A 307 6.73 11.98 -8.67
N LEU A 308 5.53 12.29 -8.18
CA LEU A 308 4.37 12.54 -9.02
C LEU A 308 4.55 13.80 -9.88
N GLN A 309 5.15 14.86 -9.34
CA GLN A 309 5.45 16.07 -10.09
C GLN A 309 6.47 15.80 -11.21
N ALA A 310 7.52 15.02 -10.93
CA ALA A 310 8.48 14.64 -11.96
C ALA A 310 7.86 13.82 -13.09
N LEU A 311 6.88 12.95 -12.79
CA LEU A 311 6.12 12.21 -13.80
C LEU A 311 5.35 13.15 -14.73
N GLU A 312 4.85 14.27 -14.22
CA GLU A 312 4.16 15.30 -14.98
C GLU A 312 5.13 16.17 -15.80
N ASP A 313 6.21 16.64 -15.16
CA ASP A 313 7.22 17.50 -15.79
C ASP A 313 7.92 16.82 -16.99
N LEU A 314 7.96 15.49 -16.99
CA LEU A 314 8.50 14.64 -18.06
C LEU A 314 7.43 14.21 -19.10
N ASP A 315 6.21 14.73 -19.04
CA ASP A 315 5.08 14.35 -19.92
C ASP A 315 4.72 12.84 -19.90
N LEU A 316 5.11 12.11 -18.84
CA LEU A 316 4.85 10.67 -18.69
C LEU A 316 3.48 10.35 -18.09
N ALA A 317 2.85 11.31 -17.40
CA ALA A 317 1.65 11.07 -16.59
C ALA A 317 0.46 10.52 -17.39
N ARG A 318 0.31 10.92 -18.67
CA ARG A 318 -0.81 10.51 -19.53
C ARG A 318 -0.75 9.04 -19.96
N ASP A 319 0.46 8.47 -19.99
CA ASP A 319 0.72 7.11 -20.47
C ASP A 319 1.17 6.19 -19.33
N THR A 320 1.00 6.61 -18.05
CA THR A 320 1.45 5.88 -16.87
C THR A 320 0.30 5.52 -15.95
N ILE A 321 0.20 4.25 -15.61
CA ILE A 321 -0.62 3.74 -14.52
C ILE A 321 0.14 4.02 -13.23
N VAL A 322 -0.46 4.76 -12.30
CA VAL A 322 0.06 4.99 -10.95
C VAL A 322 -0.74 4.15 -9.98
N VAL A 323 -0.07 3.25 -9.25
CA VAL A 323 -0.65 2.50 -8.14
C VAL A 323 0.03 2.94 -6.87
N LEU A 324 -0.73 3.41 -5.89
CA LEU A 324 -0.25 3.72 -4.54
C LEU A 324 -0.96 2.83 -3.54
N MET A 325 -0.19 2.25 -2.61
CA MET A 325 -0.71 1.40 -1.57
C MET A 325 0.18 1.39 -0.32
N GLY A 326 -0.41 1.11 0.85
CA GLY A 326 0.35 0.62 2.00
C GLY A 326 0.58 -0.89 1.86
N ASP A 327 1.63 -1.44 2.43
CA ASP A 327 1.85 -2.90 2.37
C ASP A 327 1.01 -3.69 3.37
N HIS A 328 0.55 -3.05 4.44
CA HIS A 328 -0.50 -3.47 5.40
C HIS A 328 -0.93 -2.27 6.26
N GLY A 329 -1.90 -2.47 7.14
CA GLY A 329 -2.32 -1.48 8.11
C GLY A 329 -1.38 -1.43 9.33
N TRP A 330 -1.74 -0.60 10.34
CA TRP A 330 -0.93 -0.36 11.52
C TRP A 330 -1.78 0.03 12.72
N SER A 331 -1.52 -0.57 13.89
CA SER A 331 -2.15 -0.20 15.16
C SER A 331 -1.36 0.91 15.85
N LEU A 332 -2.04 1.94 16.31
CA LEU A 332 -1.51 3.09 17.03
C LEU A 332 -2.14 3.22 18.43
N GLY A 333 -2.28 2.08 19.13
CA GLY A 333 -2.91 1.98 20.43
C GLY A 333 -4.32 1.37 20.42
N GLU A 334 -4.93 1.20 19.25
CA GLU A 334 -6.24 0.53 19.14
C GLU A 334 -6.14 -0.88 19.71
N HIS A 335 -7.16 -1.31 20.45
CA HIS A 335 -7.23 -2.58 21.19
C HIS A 335 -6.10 -2.77 22.23
N GLY A 336 -5.41 -1.69 22.66
CA GLY A 336 -4.19 -1.75 23.45
C GLY A 336 -3.01 -2.38 22.71
N LEU A 337 -3.06 -2.40 21.37
CA LEU A 337 -2.05 -2.99 20.50
C LEU A 337 -1.27 -1.91 19.73
N TRP A 338 -0.05 -2.27 19.37
CA TRP A 338 0.83 -1.45 18.54
C TRP A 338 1.38 -2.31 17.39
N CYS A 339 1.83 -1.64 16.33
CA CYS A 339 2.34 -2.31 15.14
C CYS A 339 1.23 -3.01 14.30
N LYS A 340 1.59 -4.11 13.64
CA LYS A 340 0.75 -4.96 12.80
C LYS A 340 0.46 -6.29 13.52
N HIS A 341 0.56 -7.39 12.89
CA HIS A 341 0.54 -8.75 13.48
C HIS A 341 -0.79 -9.17 14.12
N SER A 342 -1.90 -8.58 13.71
CA SER A 342 -3.26 -8.94 14.14
C SER A 342 -4.22 -9.02 12.94
N LEU A 343 -5.41 -9.55 13.16
CA LEU A 343 -6.47 -9.63 12.15
C LEU A 343 -7.61 -8.65 12.43
N PHE A 344 -7.35 -7.63 13.27
CA PHE A 344 -8.22 -6.47 13.39
C PHE A 344 -8.16 -5.59 12.13
N ASP A 345 -9.23 -4.84 11.88
CA ASP A 345 -9.37 -3.98 10.72
C ASP A 345 -8.15 -3.06 10.52
N VAL A 346 -7.71 -2.40 11.58
CA VAL A 346 -6.59 -1.45 11.54
C VAL A 346 -5.26 -2.04 11.06
N ALA A 347 -5.06 -3.36 11.14
CA ALA A 347 -3.85 -4.03 10.69
C ALA A 347 -3.99 -4.65 9.30
N THR A 348 -5.21 -4.96 8.86
CA THR A 348 -5.49 -5.62 7.57
C THR A 348 -5.97 -4.66 6.49
N HIS A 349 -6.59 -3.55 6.87
CA HIS A 349 -7.07 -2.50 5.99
C HIS A 349 -5.95 -1.51 5.64
N THR A 350 -5.77 -1.22 4.36
CA THR A 350 -4.67 -0.38 3.85
C THR A 350 -5.15 0.51 2.71
N PRO A 351 -4.55 1.68 2.48
CA PRO A 351 -4.91 2.48 1.33
C PRO A 351 -4.54 1.79 0.02
N LEU A 352 -5.39 1.97 -0.98
CA LEU A 352 -5.14 1.63 -2.39
C LEU A 352 -5.76 2.72 -3.27
N ILE A 353 -4.93 3.36 -4.08
CA ILE A 353 -5.34 4.39 -5.04
C ILE A 353 -4.75 4.02 -6.39
N VAL A 354 -5.56 4.04 -7.45
CA VAL A 354 -5.12 3.76 -8.82
C VAL A 354 -5.52 4.92 -9.73
N ARG A 355 -4.54 5.60 -10.31
CA ARG A 355 -4.73 6.56 -11.40
C ARG A 355 -4.23 5.92 -12.71
N ALA A 356 -5.04 5.94 -13.75
CA ALA A 356 -4.65 5.28 -14.99
C ALA A 356 -5.23 5.96 -16.24
N PRO A 357 -4.54 5.85 -17.38
CA PRO A 357 -5.04 6.35 -18.66
C PRO A 357 -6.43 5.82 -18.97
N GLY A 358 -7.37 6.72 -19.30
CA GLY A 358 -8.73 6.36 -19.68
C GLY A 358 -9.64 5.87 -18.55
N ILE A 359 -9.18 5.92 -17.29
CA ILE A 359 -10.00 5.66 -16.11
C ILE A 359 -10.35 6.99 -15.43
N ALA A 360 -11.65 7.23 -15.27
CA ALA A 360 -12.12 8.43 -14.56
C ALA A 360 -11.90 8.31 -13.05
N PRO A 361 -11.60 9.41 -12.34
CA PRO A 361 -11.53 9.42 -10.89
C PRO A 361 -12.84 8.96 -10.25
N GLY A 362 -12.75 8.36 -9.07
CA GLY A 362 -13.92 7.89 -8.34
C GLY A 362 -13.61 7.20 -7.02
N THR A 363 -14.66 6.75 -6.35
CA THR A 363 -14.57 6.03 -5.09
C THR A 363 -15.19 4.65 -5.22
N ALA A 364 -14.40 3.60 -5.00
CA ALA A 364 -14.83 2.21 -4.97
C ALA A 364 -15.01 1.77 -3.51
N ASN A 365 -16.24 1.43 -3.13
CA ASN A 365 -16.57 0.99 -1.79
C ASN A 365 -16.50 -0.54 -1.64
N GLY A 366 -16.53 -1.27 -2.75
CA GLY A 366 -16.52 -2.73 -2.73
C GLY A 366 -15.19 -3.32 -2.26
N LEU A 367 -15.28 -4.50 -1.65
CA LEU A 367 -14.11 -5.23 -1.12
C LEU A 367 -13.15 -5.65 -2.23
N VAL A 368 -11.86 -5.39 -2.01
CA VAL A 368 -10.74 -5.88 -2.84
C VAL A 368 -9.60 -6.38 -1.94
N GLU A 369 -8.74 -7.21 -2.49
CA GLU A 369 -7.60 -7.74 -1.76
C GLU A 369 -6.31 -7.73 -2.60
N PHE A 370 -5.16 -7.77 -1.96
CA PHE A 370 -3.88 -7.49 -2.61
C PHE A 370 -3.49 -8.48 -3.71
N VAL A 371 -3.89 -9.74 -3.63
CA VAL A 371 -3.69 -10.69 -4.73
C VAL A 371 -4.43 -10.30 -6.02
N ASP A 372 -5.35 -9.32 -5.98
CA ASP A 372 -6.10 -8.80 -7.13
C ASP A 372 -5.27 -7.80 -7.96
N ILE A 373 -4.23 -7.21 -7.38
CA ILE A 373 -3.41 -6.17 -8.04
C ILE A 373 -2.66 -6.74 -9.24
N TYR A 374 -2.05 -7.90 -9.11
CA TYR A 374 -1.29 -8.51 -10.18
C TYR A 374 -2.17 -8.77 -11.42
N PRO A 375 -3.28 -9.52 -11.37
CA PRO A 375 -4.15 -9.70 -12.54
C PRO A 375 -4.72 -8.39 -13.08
N THR A 376 -4.95 -7.39 -12.22
CA THR A 376 -5.44 -6.06 -12.65
C THR A 376 -4.43 -5.35 -13.53
N LEU A 377 -3.17 -5.31 -13.13
CA LEU A 377 -2.11 -4.66 -13.91
C LEU A 377 -1.87 -5.39 -15.24
N LEU A 378 -2.00 -6.71 -15.28
CA LEU A 378 -1.92 -7.44 -16.54
C LEU A 378 -3.07 -7.09 -17.49
N ASP A 379 -4.30 -7.04 -16.99
CA ASP A 379 -5.46 -6.63 -17.80
C ASP A 379 -5.32 -5.20 -18.33
N MET A 380 -4.83 -4.27 -17.48
CA MET A 380 -4.62 -2.87 -17.87
C MET A 380 -3.52 -2.71 -18.94
N THR A 381 -2.56 -3.63 -18.98
CA THR A 381 -1.44 -3.63 -19.95
C THR A 381 -1.66 -4.54 -21.14
N GLY A 382 -2.78 -5.26 -21.19
CA GLY A 382 -3.08 -6.23 -22.23
C GLY A 382 -2.12 -7.43 -22.28
N ILE A 383 -1.52 -7.78 -21.13
CA ILE A 383 -0.63 -8.94 -21.00
C ILE A 383 -1.45 -10.14 -20.49
N PRO A 384 -1.34 -11.31 -21.14
CA PRO A 384 -2.05 -12.50 -20.69
C PRO A 384 -1.70 -12.89 -19.25
N SER A 385 -2.71 -13.17 -18.42
CA SER A 385 -2.52 -13.63 -17.06
C SER A 385 -2.02 -15.06 -17.00
N PRO A 386 -1.01 -15.36 -16.16
CA PRO A 386 -0.57 -16.74 -15.94
C PRO A 386 -1.61 -17.49 -15.12
N GLY A 387 -1.73 -18.80 -15.33
CA GLY A 387 -2.79 -19.63 -14.74
C GLY A 387 -2.70 -19.85 -13.23
N HIS A 388 -1.64 -19.39 -12.57
CA HIS A 388 -1.45 -19.57 -11.13
C HIS A 388 -2.08 -18.49 -10.25
N LEU A 389 -2.50 -17.35 -10.82
CA LEU A 389 -3.02 -16.23 -10.05
C LEU A 389 -4.29 -16.61 -9.29
N GLN A 390 -4.34 -16.27 -8.00
CA GLN A 390 -5.46 -16.55 -7.10
C GLN A 390 -6.32 -15.32 -6.81
N GLY A 391 -5.93 -14.17 -7.35
CA GLY A 391 -6.70 -12.93 -7.34
C GLY A 391 -7.64 -12.81 -8.53
N THR A 392 -8.49 -11.79 -8.49
CA THR A 392 -9.41 -11.42 -9.56
C THR A 392 -9.14 -9.98 -9.99
N SER A 393 -9.06 -9.72 -11.29
CA SER A 393 -8.83 -8.38 -11.79
C SER A 393 -9.91 -7.39 -11.34
N MET A 394 -9.48 -6.24 -10.87
CA MET A 394 -10.32 -5.11 -10.45
C MET A 394 -10.65 -4.14 -11.61
N ILE A 395 -10.33 -4.49 -12.86
CA ILE A 395 -10.56 -3.59 -14.01
C ILE A 395 -12.03 -3.19 -14.15
N GLY A 396 -12.95 -4.09 -13.81
CA GLY A 396 -14.39 -3.79 -13.77
C GLY A 396 -14.73 -2.71 -12.72
N THR A 397 -14.16 -2.82 -11.53
CA THR A 397 -14.31 -1.83 -10.45
C THR A 397 -13.66 -0.50 -10.82
N LEU A 398 -12.47 -0.51 -11.44
CA LEU A 398 -11.82 0.71 -11.93
C LEU A 398 -12.67 1.47 -12.96
N LYS A 399 -13.34 0.76 -13.87
CA LYS A 399 -14.22 1.35 -14.90
C LYS A 399 -15.58 1.78 -14.35
N ALA A 400 -16.07 1.15 -13.29
CA ALA A 400 -17.35 1.42 -12.65
C ALA A 400 -17.19 1.35 -11.11
N PRO A 401 -16.59 2.38 -10.46
CA PRO A 401 -16.25 2.34 -9.04
C PRO A 401 -17.44 2.13 -8.10
N ALA A 402 -18.63 2.57 -8.48
CA ALA A 402 -19.87 2.35 -7.71
C ALA A 402 -20.41 0.90 -7.81
N GLY A 403 -19.78 0.05 -8.63
CA GLY A 403 -20.19 -1.36 -8.77
C GLY A 403 -19.85 -2.20 -7.54
N PRO A 404 -20.40 -3.41 -7.44
CA PRO A 404 -20.13 -4.31 -6.33
C PRO A 404 -18.66 -4.79 -6.36
N GLY A 405 -18.05 -4.91 -5.18
CA GLY A 405 -16.79 -5.59 -5.00
C GLY A 405 -16.93 -7.11 -4.84
N LYS A 406 -15.92 -7.71 -4.25
CA LYS A 406 -16.00 -9.13 -3.83
C LYS A 406 -17.01 -9.31 -2.72
N LYS A 407 -17.59 -10.50 -2.63
CA LYS A 407 -18.44 -10.88 -1.48
C LYS A 407 -17.65 -10.98 -0.18
N ALA A 408 -16.38 -11.39 -0.28
CA ALA A 408 -15.48 -11.55 0.85
C ALA A 408 -14.01 -11.45 0.42
N VAL A 409 -13.15 -11.05 1.37
CA VAL A 409 -11.70 -11.07 1.29
C VAL A 409 -11.13 -11.86 2.47
N PHE A 410 -9.88 -12.35 2.34
CA PHE A 410 -9.36 -13.38 3.23
C PHE A 410 -7.95 -13.05 3.74
N PRO A 411 -7.82 -12.15 4.73
CA PRO A 411 -6.61 -11.97 5.49
C PRO A 411 -6.24 -13.23 6.30
N ARG A 412 -4.94 -13.42 6.51
CA ARG A 412 -4.41 -14.53 7.31
C ARG A 412 -3.22 -14.08 8.13
N TRP A 413 -3.10 -14.57 9.37
CA TRP A 413 -1.91 -14.35 10.19
C TRP A 413 -1.57 -15.59 11.02
N LYS A 414 -0.36 -16.13 10.85
CA LYS A 414 0.09 -17.37 11.52
C LYS A 414 -0.91 -18.52 11.34
N LEU A 415 -1.53 -18.96 12.43
CA LEU A 415 -2.52 -20.03 12.47
C LEU A 415 -3.95 -19.48 12.56
N ALA A 416 -4.18 -18.24 12.17
CA ALA A 416 -5.51 -17.64 12.15
C ALA A 416 -5.94 -17.29 10.72
N GLU A 417 -7.18 -17.64 10.39
CA GLU A 417 -7.85 -17.29 9.15
C GLU A 417 -8.91 -16.23 9.43
N ASN A 418 -8.97 -15.22 8.59
CA ASN A 418 -10.02 -14.22 8.65
C ASN A 418 -10.83 -14.22 7.35
N VAL A 419 -12.12 -13.95 7.46
CA VAL A 419 -12.98 -13.57 6.36
C VAL A 419 -13.61 -12.22 6.69
N ARG A 420 -13.46 -11.26 5.77
CA ARG A 420 -14.10 -9.95 5.84
C ARG A 420 -15.15 -9.86 4.73
N THR A 421 -16.37 -9.54 5.11
CA THR A 421 -17.49 -9.17 4.22
C THR A 421 -17.77 -7.68 4.35
N ASP A 422 -18.74 -7.14 3.62
CA ASP A 422 -19.14 -5.72 3.76
C ASP A 422 -19.58 -5.37 5.18
N ARG A 423 -20.09 -6.33 5.94
CA ARG A 423 -20.59 -6.10 7.29
C ARG A 423 -19.77 -6.74 8.38
N TYR A 424 -19.29 -7.97 8.20
CA TYR A 424 -18.71 -8.78 9.27
C TYR A 424 -17.23 -9.04 9.03
N SER A 425 -16.44 -8.99 10.13
CA SER A 425 -15.10 -9.53 10.22
C SER A 425 -15.10 -10.72 11.14
N TYR A 426 -14.75 -11.91 10.62
CA TYR A 426 -14.74 -13.15 11.40
C TYR A 426 -13.37 -13.81 11.31
N THR A 427 -12.81 -14.15 12.48
CA THR A 427 -11.47 -14.78 12.59
C THR A 427 -11.59 -16.11 13.33
N GLU A 428 -10.93 -17.12 12.79
CA GLU A 428 -10.69 -18.41 13.43
C GLU A 428 -9.23 -18.56 13.80
N PHE A 429 -8.97 -18.88 15.07
CA PHE A 429 -7.66 -19.30 15.56
C PHE A 429 -7.62 -20.82 15.57
N ARG A 430 -6.58 -21.41 14.98
CA ARG A 430 -6.49 -22.84 14.73
C ARG A 430 -5.19 -23.42 15.31
N THR A 431 -5.15 -24.72 15.51
CA THR A 431 -3.92 -25.47 15.79
C THR A 431 -3.12 -25.68 14.50
N LYS A 432 -1.90 -26.20 14.60
CA LYS A 432 -1.08 -26.55 13.43
C LYS A 432 -1.73 -27.60 12.51
N ASP A 433 -2.54 -28.48 13.06
CA ASP A 433 -3.34 -29.50 12.34
C ASP A 433 -4.70 -28.98 11.88
N GLY A 434 -4.93 -27.65 11.97
CA GLY A 434 -6.10 -26.96 11.40
C GLY A 434 -7.37 -27.00 12.25
N LYS A 435 -7.35 -27.53 13.48
CA LYS A 435 -8.53 -27.56 14.37
C LYS A 435 -8.81 -26.19 14.95
N LEU A 436 -10.08 -25.81 15.00
CA LEU A 436 -10.55 -24.59 15.67
C LEU A 436 -10.22 -24.60 17.17
N VAL A 437 -9.60 -23.52 17.65
CA VAL A 437 -9.27 -23.28 19.07
C VAL A 437 -10.20 -22.24 19.65
N SER A 438 -10.33 -21.11 18.98
CA SER A 438 -11.17 -19.98 19.37
C SER A 438 -11.52 -19.14 18.15
N HIS A 439 -12.47 -18.23 18.32
CA HIS A 439 -12.91 -17.37 17.22
C HIS A 439 -13.37 -15.99 17.73
N MET A 440 -13.44 -15.04 16.82
CA MET A 440 -14.00 -13.71 17.08
C MET A 440 -14.78 -13.22 15.86
N LEU A 441 -15.87 -12.48 16.12
CA LEU A 441 -16.75 -11.88 15.14
C LEU A 441 -17.03 -10.43 15.51
N TYR A 442 -16.91 -9.53 14.54
CA TYR A 442 -17.24 -8.11 14.70
C TYR A 442 -18.21 -7.65 13.61
N ASP A 443 -19.16 -6.78 13.98
CA ASP A 443 -20.09 -6.11 13.06
C ASP A 443 -19.54 -4.73 12.69
N SER A 444 -18.81 -4.63 11.61
CA SER A 444 -18.09 -3.42 11.20
C SER A 444 -19.01 -2.23 10.85
N VAL A 445 -20.32 -2.46 10.71
CA VAL A 445 -21.31 -1.40 10.48
C VAL A 445 -21.75 -0.77 11.78
N ASN A 446 -21.98 -1.60 12.82
CA ASN A 446 -22.51 -1.15 14.11
C ASN A 446 -21.42 -1.00 15.19
N ASP A 447 -20.25 -1.60 14.98
CA ASP A 447 -19.10 -1.60 15.89
C ASP A 447 -17.80 -1.45 15.07
N SER A 448 -17.56 -0.25 14.54
CA SER A 448 -16.37 0.06 13.73
C SER A 448 -15.06 -0.03 14.50
N ASP A 449 -15.12 0.01 15.83
CA ASP A 449 -13.96 -0.10 16.71
C ASP A 449 -13.68 -1.54 17.14
N GLU A 450 -14.48 -2.53 16.65
CA GLU A 450 -14.34 -3.95 16.97
C GLU A 450 -14.27 -4.18 18.49
N ALA A 451 -15.16 -3.51 19.25
CA ALA A 451 -15.11 -3.44 20.72
C ALA A 451 -15.69 -4.67 21.42
N VAL A 452 -16.57 -5.42 20.75
CA VAL A 452 -17.28 -6.58 21.33
C VAL A 452 -17.22 -7.78 20.40
N ASN A 453 -16.64 -8.89 20.88
CA ASN A 453 -16.68 -10.16 20.14
C ASN A 453 -18.06 -10.78 20.21
N LEU A 454 -18.77 -10.82 19.09
CA LEU A 454 -20.12 -11.35 18.92
C LEU A 454 -20.15 -12.87 18.66
N ALA A 455 -19.01 -13.52 18.43
CA ALA A 455 -18.94 -14.95 18.10
C ALA A 455 -19.48 -15.87 19.20
N VAL A 456 -19.55 -15.37 20.44
CA VAL A 456 -20.04 -16.11 21.60
C VAL A 456 -21.54 -15.93 21.85
N GLU A 457 -22.19 -15.02 21.14
CA GLU A 457 -23.60 -14.69 21.30
C GLU A 457 -24.48 -15.63 20.44
N PRO A 458 -25.46 -16.32 21.04
CA PRO A 458 -26.29 -17.31 20.33
C PRO A 458 -27.03 -16.78 19.09
N GLU A 459 -27.38 -15.51 19.09
CA GLU A 459 -28.08 -14.84 17.97
C GLU A 459 -27.22 -14.72 16.72
N TYR A 460 -25.88 -14.78 16.83
CA TYR A 460 -24.95 -14.75 15.70
C TYR A 460 -24.49 -16.12 15.22
N ALA A 461 -25.01 -17.23 15.78
CA ALA A 461 -24.57 -18.59 15.44
C ALA A 461 -24.72 -18.93 13.94
N SER A 462 -25.81 -18.47 13.29
CA SER A 462 -25.98 -18.66 11.84
C SER A 462 -24.96 -17.87 11.03
N VAL A 463 -24.68 -16.61 11.42
CA VAL A 463 -23.67 -15.77 10.77
C VAL A 463 -22.28 -16.40 10.89
N VAL A 464 -21.93 -16.92 12.07
CA VAL A 464 -20.68 -17.65 12.28
C VAL A 464 -20.58 -18.84 11.35
N THR A 465 -21.65 -19.64 11.23
CA THR A 465 -21.67 -20.82 10.35
C THR A 465 -21.42 -20.45 8.88
N ASP A 466 -22.08 -19.41 8.37
CA ASP A 466 -21.93 -18.95 6.99
C ASP A 466 -20.49 -18.46 6.72
N LEU A 467 -19.90 -17.73 7.67
CA LEU A 467 -18.52 -17.21 7.56
C LEU A 467 -17.48 -18.34 7.67
N GLN A 468 -17.71 -19.35 8.49
CA GLN A 468 -16.90 -20.57 8.55
C GLN A 468 -16.89 -21.30 7.21
N GLN A 469 -18.05 -21.38 6.55
CA GLN A 469 -18.14 -21.98 5.22
C GLN A 469 -17.28 -21.21 4.19
N LEU A 470 -17.32 -19.87 4.21
CA LEU A 470 -16.50 -19.04 3.31
C LEU A 470 -14.98 -19.27 3.54
N ILE A 471 -14.55 -19.39 4.80
CA ILE A 471 -13.15 -19.73 5.11
C ILE A 471 -12.80 -21.12 4.56
N ALA A 472 -13.65 -22.13 4.78
CA ALA A 472 -13.41 -23.48 4.30
C ALA A 472 -13.32 -23.55 2.77
N GLU A 473 -14.19 -22.84 2.05
CA GLU A 473 -14.16 -22.72 0.59
C GLU A 473 -12.87 -22.05 0.10
N ASN A 474 -12.43 -20.97 0.78
CA ASN A 474 -11.18 -20.29 0.42
C ASN A 474 -9.96 -21.21 0.65
N ILE A 475 -9.92 -21.95 1.76
CA ILE A 475 -8.84 -22.92 2.04
C ILE A 475 -8.80 -23.99 0.94
N ALA A 476 -9.94 -24.52 0.53
CA ALA A 476 -10.02 -25.52 -0.55
C ALA A 476 -9.51 -24.96 -1.89
N LYS A 477 -9.93 -23.72 -2.25
CA LYS A 477 -9.54 -23.07 -3.51
C LYS A 477 -8.05 -22.74 -3.61
N ARG A 478 -7.38 -22.43 -2.50
CA ARG A 478 -5.93 -22.10 -2.50
C ARG A 478 -5.01 -23.33 -2.40
N GLY A 479 -5.56 -24.52 -2.34
CA GLY A 479 -4.80 -25.79 -2.30
C GLY A 479 -4.57 -26.36 -0.89
N GLY A 480 -5.33 -25.89 0.11
CA GLY A 480 -5.31 -26.42 1.46
C GLY A 480 -4.93 -25.41 2.54
N TRP A 481 -4.88 -25.95 3.79
CA TRP A 481 -4.55 -25.20 5.02
C TRP A 481 -3.15 -24.60 5.02
#